data_5c8aa5a0d182f77c1f3151b77a7fc15b
#
_entry.id   5c8aa5a0d182f77c1f3151b77a7fc15b
#
_cell.length_a   1.000
_cell.length_b   1.000
_cell.length_c   1.000
_cell.angle_alpha   90.00
_cell.angle_beta   90.00
_cell.angle_gamma   90.00
#
_symmetry.space_group_name_H-M   'P 1'
#
loop_
_entity.id
_entity.type
_entity.pdbx_description
1 polymer ?
#
loop_
_entity_poly.entity_id
_entity_poly.type
_entity_poly.pdbx_seq_one_letter_code
_entity_poly.pdbx_strand_id
1 'polypeptide(L)'
;MKITILTVGKIKEKYLRDAIAEYSKRLSRYAKLEIIEVADEKTPDNASETVETNIKNKEAERFLKYIRDDAYLITLEIKGKQLTSEELAQKIDTLGVQGTSHIIFVIGGSLGLGEEVLKRSNYALSFSKMTFPHQLMRVILLEQIYRSYRINCGEPYHK
;
A
#
# COMPACT_ATOMS: atom_id res chain seq x y z
N MET A 1 -3.20 13.00 -10.21
CA MET A 1 -2.45 11.85 -9.66
C MET A 1 -3.38 10.66 -9.50
N LYS A 2 -2.98 9.53 -10.03
CA LYS A 2 -3.63 8.25 -9.79
C LYS A 2 -2.92 7.52 -8.65
N ILE A 3 -3.69 7.02 -7.69
CA ILE A 3 -3.19 6.21 -6.56
C ILE A 3 -3.82 4.84 -6.66
N THR A 4 -2.99 3.80 -6.72
CA THR A 4 -3.44 2.42 -6.69
C THR A 4 -2.94 1.75 -5.42
N ILE A 5 -3.84 1.04 -4.74
CA ILE A 5 -3.49 0.17 -3.62
C ILE A 5 -3.60 -1.27 -4.11
N LEU A 6 -2.47 -1.97 -4.15
CA LEU A 6 -2.43 -3.40 -4.46
C LEU A 6 -2.35 -4.19 -3.16
N THR A 7 -3.22 -5.15 -2.98
CA THR A 7 -3.31 -5.91 -1.74
C THR A 7 -3.81 -7.32 -2.03
N VAL A 8 -3.67 -8.22 -1.06
CA VAL A 8 -4.10 -9.61 -1.17
C VAL A 8 -5.40 -9.84 -0.40
N GLY A 9 -6.27 -10.64 -0.98
CA GLY A 9 -7.50 -11.10 -0.34
C GLY A 9 -8.58 -10.04 -0.21
N LYS A 10 -9.76 -10.51 0.19
CA LYS A 10 -10.92 -9.65 0.42
C LYS A 10 -11.10 -9.39 1.90
N ILE A 11 -11.62 -8.22 2.22
CA ILE A 11 -11.95 -7.88 3.61
C ILE A 11 -13.36 -8.38 3.92
N LYS A 12 -13.48 -9.21 4.95
CA LYS A 12 -14.76 -9.79 5.39
C LYS A 12 -15.44 -8.94 6.45
N GLU A 13 -14.68 -8.27 7.29
CA GLU A 13 -15.21 -7.49 8.41
C GLU A 13 -15.87 -6.20 7.90
N LYS A 14 -17.15 -6.03 8.25
CA LYS A 14 -17.93 -4.88 7.80
C LYS A 14 -17.32 -3.55 8.26
N TYR A 15 -16.81 -3.48 9.49
CA TYR A 15 -16.24 -2.24 10.01
C TYR A 15 -15.00 -1.79 9.22
N LEU A 16 -14.20 -2.72 8.71
CA LEU A 16 -13.04 -2.40 7.88
C LEU A 16 -13.49 -1.97 6.47
N ARG A 17 -14.47 -2.65 5.89
CA ARG A 17 -15.04 -2.24 4.60
C ARG A 17 -15.63 -0.84 4.67
N ASP A 18 -16.34 -0.53 5.75
CA ASP A 18 -16.94 0.79 5.96
C ASP A 18 -15.87 1.86 6.10
N ALA A 19 -14.79 1.57 6.84
CA ALA A 19 -13.66 2.50 6.98
C ALA A 19 -12.97 2.75 5.63
N ILE A 20 -12.74 1.71 4.84
CA ILE A 20 -12.14 1.84 3.52
C ILE A 20 -13.04 2.67 2.60
N ALA A 21 -14.35 2.44 2.63
CA ALA A 21 -15.31 3.20 1.84
C ALA A 21 -15.29 4.68 2.22
N GLU A 22 -15.21 4.98 3.52
CA GLU A 22 -15.17 6.36 4.00
C GLU A 22 -13.91 7.09 3.53
N TYR A 23 -12.74 6.50 3.71
CA TYR A 23 -11.49 7.13 3.27
C TYR A 23 -11.36 7.19 1.75
N SER A 24 -11.87 6.19 1.05
CA SER A 24 -11.93 6.22 -0.42
C SER A 24 -12.76 7.39 -0.93
N LYS A 25 -13.91 7.64 -0.29
CA LYS A 25 -14.77 8.77 -0.61
C LYS A 25 -14.05 10.10 -0.37
N ARG A 26 -13.39 10.25 0.78
CA ARG A 26 -12.63 11.46 1.10
C ARG A 26 -11.49 11.70 0.10
N LEU A 27 -10.78 10.64 -0.29
CA LEU A 27 -9.67 10.71 -1.24
C LEU A 27 -10.12 11.06 -2.65
N SER A 28 -11.33 10.68 -3.05
CA SER A 28 -11.82 10.92 -4.41
C SER A 28 -11.80 12.39 -4.82
N ARG A 29 -11.82 13.29 -3.86
CA ARG A 29 -11.71 14.73 -4.07
C ARG A 29 -10.32 15.16 -4.55
N TYR A 30 -9.28 14.39 -4.22
CA TYR A 30 -7.88 14.79 -4.42
C TYR A 30 -7.16 13.96 -5.47
N ALA A 31 -7.52 12.70 -5.60
CA ALA A 31 -6.82 11.76 -6.46
C ALA A 31 -7.79 10.72 -7.03
N LYS A 32 -7.38 10.12 -8.14
CA LYS A 32 -8.10 8.98 -8.69
C LYS A 32 -7.60 7.73 -7.97
N LEU A 33 -8.42 7.19 -7.08
CA LEU A 33 -8.07 6.02 -6.28
C LEU A 33 -8.59 4.74 -6.92
N GLU A 34 -7.74 3.71 -6.94
CA GLU A 34 -8.11 2.36 -7.34
C GLU A 34 -7.55 1.38 -6.32
N ILE A 35 -8.38 0.46 -5.84
CA ILE A 35 -7.95 -0.61 -4.95
C ILE A 35 -8.09 -1.93 -5.71
N ILE A 36 -6.97 -2.65 -5.84
CA ILE A 36 -6.93 -3.94 -6.55
C ILE A 36 -6.58 -5.02 -5.54
N GLU A 37 -7.47 -6.00 -5.42
CA GLU A 37 -7.29 -7.16 -4.56
C GLU A 37 -6.92 -8.35 -5.42
N VAL A 38 -5.72 -8.91 -5.21
CA VAL A 38 -5.33 -10.16 -5.87
C VAL A 38 -5.66 -11.32 -4.94
N ALA A 39 -5.81 -12.52 -5.51
CA ALA A 39 -6.09 -13.71 -4.71
C ALA A 39 -4.91 -14.00 -3.77
N ASP A 40 -5.22 -14.29 -2.52
CA ASP A 40 -4.22 -14.73 -1.55
C ASP A 40 -3.95 -16.22 -1.71
N GLU A 41 -2.77 -16.65 -1.24
CA GLU A 41 -2.43 -18.06 -1.10
C GLU A 41 -2.62 -18.48 0.35
N LYS A 42 -3.25 -19.63 0.54
CA LYS A 42 -3.43 -20.16 1.89
C LYS A 42 -2.08 -20.65 2.43
N THR A 43 -1.71 -20.16 3.62
CA THR A 43 -0.49 -20.59 4.29
C THR A 43 -0.82 -21.80 5.22
N PRO A 44 -0.24 -22.98 4.99
CA PRO A 44 -0.41 -24.10 5.89
C PRO A 44 0.20 -23.82 7.26
N ASP A 45 -0.37 -24.39 8.30
CA ASP A 45 0.24 -24.38 9.64
C ASP A 45 1.61 -25.07 9.57
N ASN A 46 2.61 -24.50 10.24
CA ASN A 46 3.98 -25.02 10.25
C ASN A 46 4.60 -25.16 8.85
N ALA A 47 4.28 -24.23 7.96
CA ALA A 47 4.86 -24.21 6.62
C ALA A 47 6.39 -24.06 6.68
N SER A 48 7.10 -24.80 5.82
CA SER A 48 8.55 -24.66 5.68
C SER A 48 8.88 -23.33 5.01
N GLU A 49 10.14 -22.91 5.14
CA GLU A 49 10.66 -21.72 4.47
C GLU A 49 10.46 -21.80 2.95
N THR A 50 10.66 -22.98 2.37
CA THR A 50 10.44 -23.21 0.94
C THR A 50 8.99 -22.97 0.54
N VAL A 51 8.05 -23.50 1.32
CA VAL A 51 6.61 -23.31 1.07
C VAL A 51 6.22 -21.84 1.20
N GLU A 52 6.72 -21.16 2.22
CA GLU A 52 6.46 -19.74 2.42
C GLU A 52 7.00 -18.88 1.27
N THR A 53 8.21 -19.20 0.78
CA THR A 53 8.81 -18.52 -0.37
C THR A 53 7.96 -18.71 -1.63
N ASN A 54 7.48 -19.93 -1.85
CA ASN A 54 6.62 -20.21 -3.01
C ASN A 54 5.29 -19.43 -2.95
N ILE A 55 4.71 -19.31 -1.75
CA ILE A 55 3.49 -18.52 -1.54
C ILE A 55 3.73 -17.05 -1.88
N LYS A 56 4.81 -16.47 -1.34
CA LYS A 56 5.17 -15.08 -1.63
C LYS A 56 5.41 -14.84 -3.12
N ASN A 57 6.06 -15.79 -3.78
CA ASN A 57 6.35 -15.68 -5.21
C ASN A 57 5.08 -15.75 -6.06
N LYS A 58 4.12 -16.59 -5.70
CA LYS A 58 2.82 -16.65 -6.41
C LYS A 58 2.04 -15.35 -6.27
N GLU A 59 2.00 -14.80 -5.05
CA GLU A 59 1.35 -13.51 -4.81
C GLU A 59 2.07 -12.39 -5.56
N ALA A 60 3.40 -12.42 -5.60
CA ALA A 60 4.19 -11.45 -6.36
C ALA A 60 3.88 -11.49 -7.85
N GLU A 61 3.75 -12.66 -8.45
CA GLU A 61 3.35 -12.79 -9.85
C GLU A 61 2.01 -12.12 -10.15
N ARG A 62 1.06 -12.25 -9.22
CA ARG A 62 -0.26 -11.61 -9.34
C ARG A 62 -0.16 -10.10 -9.25
N PHE A 63 0.65 -9.58 -8.33
CA PHE A 63 0.89 -8.14 -8.19
C PHE A 63 1.54 -7.56 -9.45
N LEU A 64 2.55 -8.22 -9.99
CA LEU A 64 3.33 -7.70 -11.11
C LEU A 64 2.48 -7.45 -12.36
N LYS A 65 1.38 -8.17 -12.53
CA LYS A 65 0.44 -7.94 -13.64
C LYS A 65 -0.21 -6.56 -13.61
N TYR A 66 -0.27 -5.94 -12.44
CA TYR A 66 -0.91 -4.63 -12.23
C TYR A 66 0.09 -3.51 -12.04
N ILE A 67 1.39 -3.80 -12.02
CA ILE A 67 2.43 -2.79 -11.82
C ILE A 67 2.95 -2.34 -13.18
N ARG A 68 2.59 -1.11 -13.55
CA ARG A 68 3.02 -0.52 -14.82
C ARG A 68 4.46 -0.02 -14.69
N ASP A 69 5.19 -0.06 -15.81
CA ASP A 69 6.59 0.37 -15.84
C ASP A 69 6.75 1.85 -15.50
N ASP A 70 5.77 2.68 -15.85
CA ASP A 70 5.78 4.12 -15.63
C ASP A 70 5.29 4.54 -14.24
N ALA A 71 4.82 3.59 -13.41
CA ALA A 71 4.35 3.89 -12.09
C ALA A 71 5.48 3.92 -11.06
N TYR A 72 5.35 4.78 -10.07
CA TYR A 72 6.25 4.79 -8.91
C TYR A 72 5.70 3.81 -7.87
N LEU A 73 6.47 2.77 -7.57
CA LEU A 73 6.05 1.70 -6.68
C LEU A 73 6.62 1.90 -5.28
N ILE A 74 5.71 1.98 -4.31
CA ILE A 74 6.03 2.02 -2.88
C ILE A 74 5.56 0.70 -2.26
N THR A 75 6.51 -0.06 -1.73
CA THR A 75 6.20 -1.30 -1.03
C THR A 75 6.16 -1.05 0.47
N LEU A 76 5.12 -1.57 1.14
CA LEU A 76 5.05 -1.50 2.59
C LEU A 76 5.87 -2.64 3.18
N GLU A 77 6.91 -2.29 3.93
CA GLU A 77 7.87 -3.23 4.49
C GLU A 77 8.23 -2.81 5.92
N ILE A 78 8.21 -3.76 6.86
CA ILE A 78 8.59 -3.46 8.25
C ILE A 78 10.02 -2.90 8.33
N LYS A 79 10.92 -3.44 7.50
CA LYS A 79 12.33 -2.99 7.44
C LYS A 79 12.56 -1.80 6.52
N GLY A 80 11.50 -1.21 5.99
CA GLY A 80 11.61 -0.02 5.15
C GLY A 80 11.93 1.23 5.95
N LYS A 81 11.95 2.37 5.25
CA LYS A 81 12.19 3.66 5.87
C LYS A 81 10.93 4.19 6.53
N GLN A 82 11.04 4.63 7.77
CA GLN A 82 9.94 5.28 8.49
C GLN A 82 9.90 6.76 8.12
N LEU A 83 8.68 7.25 7.89
CA LEU A 83 8.44 8.67 7.59
C LEU A 83 7.43 9.22 8.59
N THR A 84 7.53 10.52 8.86
CA THR A 84 6.43 11.24 9.50
C THR A 84 5.31 11.45 8.49
N SER A 85 4.12 11.83 8.97
CA SER A 85 3.00 12.18 8.06
C SER A 85 3.36 13.32 7.14
N GLU A 86 4.10 14.32 7.64
CA GLU A 86 4.56 15.46 6.85
C GLU A 86 5.57 15.03 5.78
N GLU A 87 6.46 14.11 6.12
CA GLU A 87 7.43 13.59 5.16
C GLU A 87 6.77 12.77 4.05
N LEU A 88 5.74 11.99 4.39
CA LEU A 88 4.97 11.27 3.36
C LEU A 88 4.23 12.24 2.46
N ALA A 89 3.61 13.28 3.04
CA ALA A 89 2.95 14.33 2.27
C ALA A 89 3.94 15.00 1.31
N GLN A 90 5.12 15.36 1.79
CA GLN A 90 6.16 15.98 0.97
C GLN A 90 6.62 15.05 -0.15
N LYS A 91 6.74 13.75 0.13
CA LYS A 91 7.13 12.78 -0.89
C LYS A 91 6.11 12.69 -2.01
N ILE A 92 4.82 12.62 -1.68
CA ILE A 92 3.75 12.57 -2.67
C ILE A 92 3.75 13.84 -3.53
N ASP A 93 3.92 15.01 -2.90
CA ASP A 93 3.97 16.29 -3.60
C ASP A 93 5.18 16.36 -4.54
N THR A 94 6.35 15.98 -4.04
CA THR A 94 7.58 15.97 -4.82
C THR A 94 7.48 15.06 -6.04
N LEU A 95 6.91 13.86 -5.87
CA LEU A 95 6.70 12.94 -6.98
C LEU A 95 5.82 13.55 -8.06
N GLY A 96 4.73 14.23 -7.67
CA GLY A 96 3.86 14.92 -8.61
C GLY A 96 4.57 16.03 -9.36
N VAL A 97 5.35 16.86 -8.67
CA VAL A 97 6.13 17.93 -9.27
C VAL A 97 7.17 17.38 -10.25
N GLN A 98 7.74 16.24 -9.97
CA GLN A 98 8.73 15.57 -10.84
C GLN A 98 8.10 14.84 -12.04
N GLY A 99 6.79 14.88 -12.17
CA GLY A 99 6.08 14.31 -13.32
C GLY A 99 5.51 12.91 -13.09
N THR A 100 5.57 12.38 -11.88
CA THR A 100 4.92 11.11 -11.56
C THR A 100 3.41 11.30 -11.58
N SER A 101 2.72 10.55 -12.44
CA SER A 101 1.26 10.61 -12.55
C SER A 101 0.56 9.44 -11.86
N HIS A 102 1.30 8.40 -11.48
CA HIS A 102 0.74 7.19 -10.91
C HIS A 102 1.66 6.65 -9.80
N ILE A 103 1.13 6.56 -8.60
CA ILE A 103 1.81 5.92 -7.46
C ILE A 103 1.04 4.65 -7.11
N ILE A 104 1.76 3.55 -6.97
CA ILE A 104 1.20 2.27 -6.55
C ILE A 104 1.78 1.93 -5.18
N PHE A 105 0.90 1.67 -4.21
CA PHE A 105 1.29 1.14 -2.90
C PHE A 105 0.95 -0.35 -2.86
N VAL A 106 1.89 -1.17 -2.44
CA VAL A 106 1.67 -2.62 -2.32
C VAL A 106 1.71 -3.02 -0.85
N ILE A 107 0.65 -3.68 -0.43
CA ILE A 107 0.54 -4.30 0.90
C ILE A 107 0.58 -5.81 0.71
N GLY A 108 1.60 -6.47 1.26
CA GLY A 108 1.72 -7.93 1.17
C GLY A 108 0.72 -8.65 2.08
N GLY A 109 0.64 -9.97 1.92
CA GLY A 109 -0.13 -10.83 2.80
C GLY A 109 0.61 -11.09 4.12
N SER A 110 0.17 -12.11 4.85
CA SER A 110 0.71 -12.43 6.18
C SER A 110 2.20 -12.75 6.18
N LEU A 111 2.74 -13.23 5.08
CA LEU A 111 4.17 -13.59 4.95
C LEU A 111 5.04 -12.44 4.41
N GLY A 112 4.43 -11.33 4.01
CA GLY A 112 5.14 -10.22 3.38
C GLY A 112 5.18 -10.33 1.86
N LEU A 113 6.13 -9.63 1.24
CA LEU A 113 6.23 -9.50 -0.21
C LEU A 113 7.27 -10.44 -0.82
N GLY A 114 6.98 -10.95 -2.01
CA GLY A 114 7.92 -11.76 -2.78
C GLY A 114 9.05 -10.90 -3.37
N GLU A 115 10.18 -11.56 -3.65
CA GLU A 115 11.42 -10.89 -4.04
C GLU A 115 11.28 -10.06 -5.33
N GLU A 116 10.53 -10.53 -6.31
CA GLU A 116 10.38 -9.81 -7.58
C GLU A 116 9.66 -8.46 -7.39
N VAL A 117 8.69 -8.38 -6.46
CA VAL A 117 8.04 -7.12 -6.11
C VAL A 117 9.02 -6.22 -5.37
N LEU A 118 9.80 -6.78 -4.43
CA LEU A 118 10.80 -6.03 -3.69
C LEU A 118 11.86 -5.42 -4.63
N LYS A 119 12.32 -6.18 -5.61
CA LYS A 119 13.28 -5.70 -6.62
C LYS A 119 12.70 -4.59 -7.50
N ARG A 120 11.42 -4.66 -7.81
CA ARG A 120 10.72 -3.65 -8.63
C ARG A 120 10.47 -2.36 -7.85
N SER A 121 10.45 -2.42 -6.53
CA SER A 121 10.10 -1.30 -5.67
C SER A 121 11.01 -0.09 -5.90
N ASN A 122 10.39 1.08 -5.97
CA ASN A 122 11.11 2.35 -6.01
C ASN A 122 11.37 2.89 -4.60
N TYR A 123 10.57 2.46 -3.63
CA TYR A 123 10.70 2.93 -2.26
C TYR A 123 10.07 1.95 -1.28
N ALA A 124 10.82 1.56 -0.25
CA ALA A 124 10.34 0.70 0.83
C ALA A 124 9.92 1.58 2.01
N LEU A 125 8.61 1.59 2.30
CA LEU A 125 8.03 2.40 3.37
C LEU A 125 7.66 1.53 4.55
N SER A 126 8.11 1.91 5.74
CA SER A 126 7.70 1.26 6.99
C SER A 126 6.80 2.18 7.80
N PHE A 127 5.64 1.68 8.20
CA PHE A 127 4.76 2.41 9.11
C PHE A 127 5.17 2.22 10.57
N SER A 128 5.82 1.09 10.89
CA SER A 128 6.22 0.76 12.25
C SER A 128 7.12 -0.46 12.25
N LYS A 129 7.89 -0.62 13.30
CA LYS A 129 8.59 -1.88 13.58
C LYS A 129 7.64 -2.98 14.05
N MET A 130 6.42 -2.60 14.45
CA MET A 130 5.38 -3.55 14.81
C MET A 130 4.68 -4.08 13.56
N THR A 131 4.17 -5.29 13.65
CA THR A 131 3.37 -5.91 12.60
C THR A 131 1.90 -5.59 12.82
N PHE A 132 1.22 -5.16 11.77
CA PHE A 132 -0.23 -4.93 11.78
C PHE A 132 -0.91 -5.96 10.88
N PRO A 133 -2.17 -6.33 11.18
CA PRO A 133 -2.95 -7.11 10.23
C PRO A 133 -3.01 -6.39 8.89
N HIS A 134 -2.80 -7.10 7.79
CA HIS A 134 -2.73 -6.46 6.47
C HIS A 134 -4.06 -5.80 6.07
N GLN A 135 -5.19 -6.29 6.57
CA GLN A 135 -6.49 -5.67 6.32
C GLN A 135 -6.61 -4.31 7.02
N LEU A 136 -6.15 -4.23 8.29
CA LEU A 136 -6.16 -2.97 9.02
C LEU A 136 -5.15 -1.98 8.42
N MET A 137 -4.01 -2.47 7.96
CA MET A 137 -3.00 -1.63 7.32
C MET A 137 -3.57 -0.91 6.09
N ARG A 138 -4.50 -1.52 5.38
CA ARG A 138 -5.17 -0.91 4.24
C ARG A 138 -5.90 0.38 4.66
N VAL A 139 -6.58 0.35 5.80
CA VAL A 139 -7.26 1.52 6.35
C VAL A 139 -6.26 2.58 6.78
N ILE A 140 -5.21 2.18 7.49
CA ILE A 140 -4.16 3.09 7.98
C ILE A 140 -3.48 3.80 6.80
N LEU A 141 -3.16 3.06 5.76
CA LEU A 141 -2.54 3.62 4.56
C LEU A 141 -3.45 4.65 3.88
N LEU A 142 -4.72 4.32 3.69
CA LEU A 142 -5.68 5.25 3.09
C LEU A 142 -5.81 6.53 3.92
N GLU A 143 -5.86 6.42 5.23
CA GLU A 143 -5.92 7.57 6.13
C GLU A 143 -4.68 8.46 5.94
N GLN A 144 -3.50 7.88 5.88
CA GLN A 144 -2.26 8.65 5.72
C GLN A 144 -2.13 9.29 4.33
N ILE A 145 -2.61 8.65 3.29
CA ILE A 145 -2.65 9.25 1.95
C ILE A 145 -3.62 10.43 1.94
N TYR A 146 -4.81 10.27 2.53
CA TYR A 146 -5.77 11.36 2.67
C TYR A 146 -5.16 12.52 3.46
N ARG A 147 -4.52 12.23 4.60
CA ARG A 147 -3.83 13.22 5.44
C ARG A 147 -2.76 13.97 4.64
N SER A 148 -2.02 13.26 3.80
CA SER A 148 -0.99 13.87 2.94
C SER A 148 -1.58 14.92 2.02
N TYR A 149 -2.72 14.65 1.39
CA TYR A 149 -3.39 15.63 0.52
C TYR A 149 -3.93 16.82 1.30
N ARG A 150 -4.45 16.59 2.52
CA ARG A 150 -4.91 17.68 3.38
C ARG A 150 -3.75 18.60 3.76
N ILE A 151 -2.60 18.03 4.11
CA ILE A 151 -1.39 18.79 4.42
C ILE A 151 -0.95 19.59 3.20
N ASN A 152 -0.86 18.95 2.04
CA ASN A 152 -0.37 19.59 0.81
C ASN A 152 -1.28 20.71 0.32
N CYS A 153 -2.56 20.64 0.59
CA CYS A 153 -3.53 21.68 0.25
C CYS A 153 -3.65 22.77 1.32
N GLY A 154 -2.92 22.66 2.43
CA GLY A 154 -3.01 23.62 3.54
C GLY A 154 -4.34 23.59 4.25
N GLU A 155 -5.05 22.47 4.19
CA GLU A 155 -6.37 22.33 4.81
C GLU A 155 -6.27 21.84 6.25
N PRO A 156 -7.16 22.28 7.16
CA PRO A 156 -7.11 21.90 8.57
C PRO A 156 -7.55 20.44 8.76
N TYR A 157 -6.62 19.59 9.11
CA TYR A 157 -6.85 18.18 9.44
C TYR A 157 -5.74 17.64 10.33
N HIS A 158 -4.51 17.78 9.85
CA HIS A 158 -3.32 17.33 10.56
C HIS A 158 -2.96 18.29 11.71
N LYS A 159 -2.66 17.74 12.87
CA LYS A 159 -2.30 18.52 14.06
C LYS A 159 -0.97 18.08 14.64
#